data_b8189475120355e366d57d84cc1de2e8
#
_entry.id   b8189475120355e366d57d84cc1de2e8
#
_cell.length_a   1.000
_cell.length_b   1.000
_cell.length_c   1.000
_cell.angle_alpha   90.00
_cell.angle_beta   90.00
_cell.angle_gamma   90.00
#
_symmetry.space_group_name_H-M   'P 1'
#
loop_
_entity.id
_entity.type
_entity.pdbx_description
1 polymer ?
#
loop_
_entity_poly.entity_id
_entity_poly.type
_entity_poly.pdbx_seq_one_letter_code
_entity_poly.pdbx_strand_id
1 'polypeptide(L)'
;MKKICVLGGGAIGSCVSASLTDAGLDIILVDQWADHINKIRRDGLSVTTKEGEKNTKVSAYHMSDLAKLQPQFDFILMAVKAYDTQWMSKFASVYLKDKGVFVGLQNAYNDDLNADMVGRENVIGAVVELSCEIFNPGFVQRNTVPSGTWFAVGELSGEITPRLKEVQKIMLNVGKCDLTDNIYGAKWTKLIANSMTCPFSSLNLKNWEAVKLPGMFDFSVGVGRESFKVGKALGYMIEPLFGLTNEDIGNAGEDAAELVMKKMVKDVGPNARTHAAQDHIKGRRSEIEFINGRVSKEGRKLGISTPYNDAVVEIAKMTHSGKIDLDPSNINILFKKLEELIRD
;
A
#
# COMPACT_ATOMS: atom_id res chain seq x y z
N MET A 1 7.90 25.10 13.71
CA MET A 1 8.14 23.79 13.07
C MET A 1 6.81 23.31 12.52
N LYS A 2 6.77 22.58 11.40
CA LYS A 2 5.53 22.00 10.86
C LYS A 2 5.10 20.84 11.74
N LYS A 3 3.81 20.75 12.06
CA LYS A 3 3.26 19.69 12.90
C LYS A 3 2.71 18.58 12.00
N ILE A 4 3.18 17.36 12.20
CA ILE A 4 2.88 16.20 11.36
C ILE A 4 2.11 15.17 12.17
N CYS A 5 1.03 14.63 11.59
CA CYS A 5 0.34 13.45 12.10
C CYS A 5 0.64 12.26 11.17
N VAL A 6 1.10 11.15 11.70
CA VAL A 6 1.05 9.86 11.00
C VAL A 6 -0.22 9.16 11.47
N LEU A 7 -1.21 9.05 10.60
CA LEU A 7 -2.50 8.44 10.90
C LEU A 7 -2.51 6.99 10.40
N GLY A 8 -2.52 6.06 11.34
CA GLY A 8 -2.39 4.63 11.12
C GLY A 8 -1.04 4.10 11.61
N GLY A 9 -1.03 3.44 12.77
CA GLY A 9 0.12 2.80 13.39
C GLY A 9 0.35 1.35 12.92
N GLY A 10 0.00 1.06 11.67
CA GLY A 10 0.39 -0.21 11.04
C GLY A 10 1.89 -0.28 10.78
N ALA A 11 2.35 -1.30 10.05
CA ALA A 11 3.77 -1.50 9.78
C ALA A 11 4.42 -0.28 9.10
N ILE A 12 3.78 0.26 8.03
CA ILE A 12 4.26 1.44 7.29
C ILE A 12 4.28 2.67 8.20
N GLY A 13 3.15 3.03 8.81
CA GLY A 13 3.05 4.24 9.62
C GLY A 13 3.97 4.21 10.83
N SER A 14 4.18 3.05 11.45
CA SER A 14 5.13 2.89 12.55
C SER A 14 6.57 3.11 12.08
N CYS A 15 7.01 2.51 10.97
CA CYS A 15 8.33 2.73 10.40
C CYS A 15 8.57 4.20 10.04
N VAL A 16 7.59 4.85 9.40
CA VAL A 16 7.64 6.26 9.04
C VAL A 16 7.75 7.12 10.31
N SER A 17 6.91 6.86 11.32
CA SER A 17 6.93 7.60 12.58
C SER A 17 8.27 7.50 13.31
N ALA A 18 8.86 6.31 13.38
CA ALA A 18 10.19 6.14 13.99
C ALA A 18 11.25 6.96 13.25
N SER A 19 11.30 6.85 11.92
CA SER A 19 12.28 7.57 11.09
C SER A 19 12.15 9.09 11.22
N LEU A 20 10.93 9.63 11.17
CA LEU A 20 10.68 11.07 11.29
C LEU A 20 10.98 11.59 12.72
N THR A 21 10.68 10.82 13.76
CA THR A 21 11.03 11.14 15.15
C THR A 21 12.54 11.18 15.32
N ASP A 22 13.26 10.20 14.80
CA ASP A 22 14.72 10.13 14.84
C ASP A 22 15.39 11.29 14.10
N ALA A 23 14.75 11.82 13.07
CA ALA A 23 15.18 13.02 12.34
C ALA A 23 14.84 14.33 13.05
N GLY A 24 14.19 14.27 14.23
CA GLY A 24 13.86 15.44 15.05
C GLY A 24 12.67 16.26 14.56
N LEU A 25 11.78 15.70 13.74
CA LEU A 25 10.57 16.37 13.29
C LEU A 25 9.49 16.33 14.38
N ASP A 26 8.63 17.36 14.40
CA ASP A 26 7.46 17.43 15.30
C ASP A 26 6.34 16.53 14.74
N ILE A 27 6.36 15.27 15.15
CA ILE A 27 5.37 14.28 14.72
C ILE A 27 4.62 13.65 15.89
N ILE A 28 3.38 13.26 15.62
CA ILE A 28 2.66 12.31 16.45
C ILE A 28 2.17 11.12 15.61
N LEU A 29 2.18 9.94 16.20
CA LEU A 29 1.55 8.74 15.67
C LEU A 29 0.15 8.59 16.28
N VAL A 30 -0.86 8.40 15.43
CA VAL A 30 -2.25 8.21 15.87
C VAL A 30 -2.79 6.91 15.32
N ASP A 31 -3.34 6.05 16.18
CA ASP A 31 -3.95 4.79 15.77
C ASP A 31 -5.13 4.41 16.68
N GLN A 32 -5.98 3.52 16.19
CA GLN A 32 -7.08 2.91 16.96
C GLN A 32 -6.64 1.66 17.77
N TRP A 33 -5.49 1.07 17.47
CA TRP A 33 -4.97 -0.13 18.14
C TRP A 33 -4.38 0.23 19.51
N ALA A 34 -5.23 0.17 20.55
CA ALA A 34 -4.89 0.61 21.87
C ALA A 34 -3.64 -0.07 22.45
N ASP A 35 -3.49 -1.39 22.28
CA ASP A 35 -2.33 -2.12 22.81
C ASP A 35 -1.03 -1.66 22.17
N HIS A 36 -1.04 -1.36 20.87
CA HIS A 36 0.12 -0.84 20.16
C HIS A 36 0.52 0.55 20.70
N ILE A 37 -0.44 1.46 20.80
CA ILE A 37 -0.21 2.81 21.33
C ILE A 37 0.29 2.76 22.78
N ASN A 38 -0.34 1.96 23.63
CA ASN A 38 0.06 1.83 25.04
C ASN A 38 1.47 1.25 25.19
N LYS A 39 1.83 0.26 24.36
CA LYS A 39 3.18 -0.31 24.33
C LYS A 39 4.22 0.73 23.92
N ILE A 40 3.94 1.51 22.84
CA ILE A 40 4.85 2.58 22.39
C ILE A 40 5.03 3.66 23.45
N ARG A 41 3.97 4.09 24.11
CA ARG A 41 4.03 5.09 25.19
C ARG A 41 4.91 4.65 26.35
N ARG A 42 4.78 3.39 26.75
CA ARG A 42 5.50 2.84 27.88
C ARG A 42 6.97 2.57 27.55
N ASP A 43 7.22 1.88 26.44
CA ASP A 43 8.50 1.25 26.15
C ASP A 43 9.23 1.84 24.92
N GLY A 44 8.54 2.65 24.12
CA GLY A 44 9.01 3.11 22.82
C GLY A 44 8.60 2.16 21.70
N LEU A 45 8.90 2.56 20.47
CA LEU A 45 8.67 1.77 19.24
C LEU A 45 9.97 1.10 18.83
N SER A 46 9.99 -0.22 18.86
CA SER A 46 11.13 -1.02 18.39
C SER A 46 10.98 -1.30 16.88
N VAL A 47 11.98 -0.91 16.11
CA VAL A 47 12.10 -1.23 14.67
C VAL A 47 13.32 -2.12 14.47
N THR A 48 13.09 -3.36 14.05
CA THR A 48 14.14 -4.32 13.75
C THR A 48 14.44 -4.33 12.25
N THR A 49 15.71 -4.31 11.90
CA THR A 49 16.25 -4.41 10.54
C THR A 49 17.28 -5.51 10.47
N LYS A 50 17.87 -5.75 9.29
CA LYS A 50 19.02 -6.65 9.16
C LYS A 50 20.28 -6.16 9.91
N GLU A 51 20.35 -4.85 10.20
CA GLU A 51 21.47 -4.20 10.89
C GLU A 51 21.32 -4.20 12.41
N GLY A 52 20.15 -4.61 12.92
CA GLY A 52 19.84 -4.67 14.34
C GLY A 52 18.49 -4.04 14.68
N GLU A 53 18.25 -3.88 15.98
CA GLU A 53 17.04 -3.26 16.53
C GLU A 53 17.33 -1.85 17.05
N LYS A 54 16.43 -0.92 16.74
CA LYS A 54 16.44 0.43 17.30
C LYS A 54 15.12 0.71 17.98
N ASN A 55 15.17 1.26 19.22
CA ASN A 55 14.00 1.72 19.94
C ASN A 55 13.92 3.25 19.88
N THR A 56 12.78 3.78 19.40
CA THR A 56 12.53 5.21 19.24
C THR A 56 11.37 5.65 20.13
N LYS A 57 11.52 6.76 20.86
CA LYS A 57 10.48 7.36 21.70
C LYS A 57 9.50 8.18 20.86
N VAL A 58 8.62 7.50 20.14
CA VAL A 58 7.58 8.12 19.31
C VAL A 58 6.46 8.67 20.19
N SER A 59 6.03 9.90 19.95
CA SER A 59 4.83 10.48 20.57
C SER A 59 3.58 9.82 19.97
N ALA A 60 3.01 8.84 20.68
CA ALA A 60 1.91 8.02 20.18
C ALA A 60 0.61 8.29 20.93
N TYR A 61 -0.51 8.36 20.21
CA TYR A 61 -1.82 8.67 20.74
C TYR A 61 -2.89 7.75 20.19
N HIS A 62 -3.82 7.34 21.05
CA HIS A 62 -5.05 6.72 20.59
C HIS A 62 -5.92 7.80 19.93
N MET A 63 -6.66 7.44 18.90
CA MET A 63 -7.49 8.41 18.17
C MET A 63 -8.45 9.20 19.07
N SER A 64 -8.94 8.61 20.16
CA SER A 64 -9.79 9.29 21.16
C SER A 64 -9.06 10.44 21.91
N ASP A 65 -7.74 10.41 21.99
CA ASP A 65 -6.97 11.46 22.66
C ASP A 65 -6.98 12.78 21.90
N LEU A 66 -7.19 12.73 20.57
CA LEU A 66 -7.22 13.93 19.74
C LEU A 66 -8.36 14.88 20.14
N ALA A 67 -9.49 14.34 20.60
CA ALA A 67 -10.61 15.14 21.09
C ALA A 67 -10.22 16.04 22.29
N LYS A 68 -9.31 15.54 23.16
CA LYS A 68 -8.78 16.30 24.30
C LYS A 68 -7.64 17.22 23.89
N LEU A 69 -6.74 16.78 23.03
CA LEU A 69 -5.54 17.52 22.62
C LEU A 69 -5.85 18.63 21.63
N GLN A 70 -6.89 18.46 20.81
CA GLN A 70 -7.31 19.39 19.74
C GLN A 70 -6.13 19.92 18.91
N PRO A 71 -5.24 19.04 18.40
CA PRO A 71 -4.08 19.48 17.64
C PRO A 71 -4.52 20.02 16.28
N GLN A 72 -3.64 20.85 15.67
CA GLN A 72 -3.83 21.33 14.31
C GLN A 72 -2.58 20.98 13.50
N PHE A 73 -2.76 20.16 12.42
CA PHE A 73 -1.66 19.61 11.62
C PHE A 73 -1.44 20.36 10.33
N ASP A 74 -0.17 20.55 9.97
CA ASP A 74 0.22 21.00 8.63
C ASP A 74 0.17 19.84 7.63
N PHE A 75 0.54 18.61 8.08
CA PHE A 75 0.52 17.40 7.26
C PHE A 75 -0.10 16.25 8.03
N ILE A 76 -0.98 15.49 7.35
CA ILE A 76 -1.50 14.22 7.84
C ILE A 76 -1.07 13.13 6.86
N LEU A 77 -0.13 12.28 7.28
CA LEU A 77 0.36 11.15 6.51
C LEU A 77 -0.58 9.96 6.73
N MET A 78 -1.39 9.64 5.72
CA MET A 78 -2.40 8.59 5.77
C MET A 78 -1.77 7.23 5.54
N ALA A 79 -1.64 6.42 6.59
CA ALA A 79 -1.06 5.08 6.54
C ALA A 79 -2.05 3.99 7.02
N VAL A 80 -3.34 4.31 7.03
CA VAL A 80 -4.42 3.37 7.37
C VAL A 80 -4.70 2.41 6.20
N LYS A 81 -5.39 1.31 6.48
CA LYS A 81 -5.86 0.39 5.44
C LYS A 81 -6.91 1.04 4.55
N ALA A 82 -6.96 0.63 3.28
CA ALA A 82 -7.84 1.21 2.27
C ALA A 82 -9.32 1.27 2.70
N TYR A 83 -9.80 0.23 3.38
CA TYR A 83 -11.18 0.15 3.87
C TYR A 83 -11.50 1.11 5.03
N ASP A 84 -10.47 1.66 5.69
CA ASP A 84 -10.60 2.65 6.75
C ASP A 84 -10.46 4.10 6.24
N THR A 85 -10.05 4.30 4.98
CA THR A 85 -9.71 5.62 4.44
C THR A 85 -10.82 6.64 4.64
N GLN A 86 -12.03 6.32 4.22
CA GLN A 86 -13.13 7.31 4.18
C GLN A 86 -13.49 7.85 5.57
N TRP A 87 -13.68 6.97 6.54
CA TRP A 87 -14.05 7.40 7.89
C TRP A 87 -12.89 8.03 8.64
N MET A 88 -11.65 7.53 8.45
CA MET A 88 -10.46 8.11 9.06
C MET A 88 -10.10 9.47 8.48
N SER A 89 -10.24 9.67 7.18
CA SER A 89 -10.07 10.99 6.55
C SER A 89 -11.08 12.00 7.09
N LYS A 90 -12.35 11.61 7.20
CA LYS A 90 -13.38 12.46 7.79
C LYS A 90 -13.10 12.77 9.26
N PHE A 91 -12.69 11.78 10.03
CA PHE A 91 -12.29 11.98 11.44
C PHE A 91 -11.12 12.95 11.55
N ALA A 92 -10.09 12.80 10.72
CA ALA A 92 -8.87 13.59 10.82
C ALA A 92 -8.99 14.98 10.19
N SER A 93 -9.96 15.21 9.30
CA SER A 93 -10.13 16.49 8.60
C SER A 93 -10.33 17.68 9.55
N VAL A 94 -10.99 17.47 10.70
CA VAL A 94 -11.21 18.52 11.71
C VAL A 94 -9.93 18.98 12.42
N TYR A 95 -8.86 18.18 12.32
CA TYR A 95 -7.54 18.49 12.88
C TYR A 95 -6.55 19.01 11.83
N LEU A 96 -6.97 19.13 10.56
CA LEU A 96 -6.17 19.69 9.50
C LEU A 96 -6.27 21.23 9.53
N LYS A 97 -5.13 21.93 9.43
CA LYS A 97 -5.11 23.39 9.25
C LYS A 97 -5.74 23.78 7.90
N ASP A 98 -6.20 25.02 7.77
CA ASP A 98 -6.82 25.55 6.54
C ASP A 98 -5.99 25.30 5.26
N LYS A 99 -4.66 25.31 5.35
CA LYS A 99 -3.74 25.02 4.25
C LYS A 99 -2.96 23.70 4.47
N GLY A 100 -3.47 22.87 5.35
CA GLY A 100 -2.87 21.56 5.64
C GLY A 100 -3.14 20.57 4.52
N VAL A 101 -2.36 19.49 4.49
CA VAL A 101 -2.36 18.52 3.41
C VAL A 101 -2.44 17.10 3.95
N PHE A 102 -3.31 16.29 3.33
CA PHE A 102 -3.27 14.83 3.45
C PHE A 102 -2.27 14.26 2.46
N VAL A 103 -1.41 13.35 2.91
CA VAL A 103 -0.46 12.62 2.07
C VAL A 103 -0.81 11.14 2.10
N GLY A 104 -1.22 10.58 0.97
CA GLY A 104 -1.71 9.20 0.86
C GLY A 104 -0.60 8.18 0.79
N LEU A 105 -0.05 7.71 1.92
CA LEU A 105 0.97 6.65 2.00
C LEU A 105 0.40 5.22 1.81
N GLN A 106 -0.85 5.12 1.42
CA GLN A 106 -1.58 3.87 1.34
C GLN A 106 -1.30 3.13 0.03
N ASN A 107 -1.28 1.79 0.10
CA ASN A 107 -1.44 0.97 -1.09
C ASN A 107 -2.81 1.22 -1.74
N ALA A 108 -3.03 0.66 -2.91
CA ALA A 108 -4.23 0.85 -3.71
C ALA A 108 -4.40 2.31 -4.20
N TYR A 109 -5.64 2.68 -4.53
CA TYR A 109 -5.94 3.95 -5.20
C TYR A 109 -6.94 4.76 -4.35
N ASN A 110 -6.44 5.28 -3.21
CA ASN A 110 -7.28 5.88 -2.17
C ASN A 110 -7.27 7.41 -2.15
N ASP A 111 -6.48 8.07 -3.02
CA ASP A 111 -6.35 9.53 -2.99
C ASP A 111 -7.65 10.23 -3.35
N ASP A 112 -8.47 9.65 -4.25
CA ASP A 112 -9.80 10.17 -4.56
C ASP A 112 -10.73 10.10 -3.32
N LEU A 113 -10.65 9.03 -2.51
CA LEU A 113 -11.42 8.91 -1.26
C LEU A 113 -10.99 9.95 -0.21
N ASN A 114 -9.69 10.26 -0.15
CA ASN A 114 -9.19 11.36 0.69
C ASN A 114 -9.70 12.69 0.15
N ALA A 115 -9.63 12.91 -1.17
CA ALA A 115 -10.07 14.13 -1.84
C ALA A 115 -11.58 14.42 -1.65
N ASP A 116 -12.40 13.37 -1.66
CA ASP A 116 -13.84 13.48 -1.38
C ASP A 116 -14.14 14.03 0.04
N MET A 117 -13.21 13.81 0.98
CA MET A 117 -13.38 14.22 2.37
C MET A 117 -12.77 15.58 2.71
N VAL A 118 -11.67 15.97 2.06
CA VAL A 118 -10.90 17.17 2.45
C VAL A 118 -10.72 18.19 1.30
N GLY A 119 -11.24 17.87 0.11
CA GLY A 119 -10.98 18.64 -1.10
C GLY A 119 -9.74 18.16 -1.84
N ARG A 120 -9.82 18.12 -3.16
CA ARG A 120 -8.78 17.61 -4.05
C ARG A 120 -7.47 18.39 -3.93
N GLU A 121 -7.61 19.70 -3.73
CA GLU A 121 -6.50 20.64 -3.52
C GLU A 121 -5.73 20.40 -2.22
N ASN A 122 -6.28 19.62 -1.29
CA ASN A 122 -5.65 19.32 0.00
C ASN A 122 -5.05 17.90 0.06
N VAL A 123 -4.90 17.24 -1.10
CA VAL A 123 -4.36 15.87 -1.15
C VAL A 123 -3.13 15.80 -2.04
N ILE A 124 -2.09 15.16 -1.52
CA ILE A 124 -0.89 14.73 -2.24
C ILE A 124 -0.89 13.21 -2.25
N GLY A 125 -0.74 12.61 -3.42
CA GLY A 125 -0.57 11.17 -3.56
C GLY A 125 0.85 10.75 -3.28
N ALA A 126 1.03 9.51 -2.78
CA ALA A 126 2.35 8.90 -2.66
C ALA A 126 2.34 7.44 -3.11
N VAL A 127 3.40 7.03 -3.79
CA VAL A 127 3.77 5.63 -4.00
C VAL A 127 4.79 5.26 -2.94
N VAL A 128 4.65 4.08 -2.35
CA VAL A 128 5.50 3.63 -1.24
C VAL A 128 6.14 2.29 -1.57
N GLU A 129 7.47 2.25 -1.61
CA GLU A 129 8.27 1.03 -1.63
C GLU A 129 9.03 0.88 -0.31
N LEU A 130 8.31 0.44 0.70
CA LEU A 130 8.78 0.14 2.04
C LEU A 130 8.15 -1.19 2.46
N SER A 131 8.98 -2.24 2.56
CA SER A 131 8.55 -3.54 3.06
C SER A 131 8.76 -3.61 4.57
N CYS A 132 7.67 -3.78 5.29
CA CYS A 132 7.69 -4.00 6.74
C CYS A 132 6.48 -4.82 7.20
N GLU A 133 6.62 -5.41 8.38
CA GLU A 133 5.64 -6.28 9.00
C GLU A 133 5.44 -5.92 10.47
N ILE A 134 4.21 -6.09 10.95
CA ILE A 134 3.87 -5.88 12.36
C ILE A 134 2.92 -7.00 12.80
N PHE A 135 3.34 -7.78 13.79
CA PHE A 135 2.53 -8.83 14.40
C PHE A 135 2.28 -8.56 15.89
N ASN A 136 3.23 -7.94 16.56
CA ASN A 136 3.17 -7.68 17.99
C ASN A 136 3.11 -6.16 18.26
N PRO A 137 2.32 -5.71 19.26
CA PRO A 137 2.29 -4.31 19.66
C PRO A 137 3.67 -3.76 19.99
N GLY A 138 4.01 -2.58 19.46
CA GLY A 138 5.28 -1.89 19.72
C GLY A 138 6.50 -2.42 18.98
N PHE A 139 6.37 -3.49 18.14
CA PHE A 139 7.48 -4.10 17.43
C PHE A 139 7.21 -4.19 15.94
N VAL A 140 8.08 -3.60 15.13
CA VAL A 140 7.97 -3.60 13.67
C VAL A 140 9.23 -4.22 13.06
N GLN A 141 9.05 -5.17 12.17
CA GLN A 141 10.12 -5.68 11.31
C GLN A 141 10.16 -4.85 10.03
N ARG A 142 11.24 -4.13 9.80
CA ARG A 142 11.53 -3.42 8.54
C ARG A 142 12.43 -4.28 7.67
N ASN A 143 11.90 -4.77 6.55
CA ASN A 143 12.62 -5.65 5.63
C ASN A 143 13.47 -4.85 4.62
N THR A 144 13.02 -3.65 4.24
CA THR A 144 13.74 -2.75 3.33
C THR A 144 14.59 -1.78 4.13
N VAL A 145 15.92 -1.81 3.95
CA VAL A 145 16.83 -0.82 4.54
C VAL A 145 16.55 0.59 3.99
N PRO A 146 16.95 1.67 4.70
CA PRO A 146 16.69 3.04 4.24
C PRO A 146 17.15 3.32 2.81
N SER A 147 18.29 2.82 2.40
CA SER A 147 18.84 2.98 1.04
C SER A 147 18.02 2.27 -0.05
N GLY A 148 17.27 1.22 0.30
CA GLY A 148 16.36 0.49 -0.58
C GLY A 148 14.92 0.96 -0.48
N THR A 149 14.60 1.86 0.47
CA THR A 149 13.27 2.44 0.61
C THR A 149 13.11 3.59 -0.39
N TRP A 150 11.98 3.60 -1.09
CA TRP A 150 11.69 4.62 -2.10
C TRP A 150 10.24 5.09 -2.02
N PHE A 151 10.07 6.37 -2.30
CA PHE A 151 8.76 7.03 -2.44
C PHE A 151 8.73 7.83 -3.73
N ALA A 152 7.55 7.94 -4.33
CA ALA A 152 7.24 9.01 -5.27
C ALA A 152 6.07 9.81 -4.70
N VAL A 153 6.14 11.13 -4.73
CA VAL A 153 5.05 12.01 -4.28
C VAL A 153 4.64 12.95 -5.40
N GLY A 154 3.33 13.21 -5.54
CA GLY A 154 2.79 14.06 -6.60
C GLY A 154 1.48 14.71 -6.21
N GLU A 155 1.28 15.96 -6.69
CA GLU A 155 -0.02 16.61 -6.63
C GLU A 155 -1.02 15.87 -7.52
N LEU A 156 -2.30 15.85 -7.12
CA LEU A 156 -3.35 15.29 -7.97
C LEU A 156 -3.60 16.11 -9.24
N SER A 157 -3.10 17.36 -9.30
CA SER A 157 -3.10 18.20 -10.50
C SER A 157 -1.94 17.92 -11.46
N GLY A 158 -0.90 17.20 -11.02
CA GLY A 158 0.36 17.02 -11.76
C GLY A 158 1.35 18.17 -11.62
N GLU A 159 1.05 19.22 -10.86
CA GLU A 159 1.94 20.35 -10.66
C GLU A 159 3.04 20.05 -9.64
N ILE A 160 4.23 20.61 -9.86
CA ILE A 160 5.34 20.54 -8.88
C ILE A 160 5.30 21.79 -7.99
N THR A 161 4.52 21.74 -6.93
CA THR A 161 4.29 22.88 -6.03
C THR A 161 5.33 23.02 -4.92
N PRO A 162 5.43 24.18 -4.25
CA PRO A 162 6.28 24.33 -3.08
C PRO A 162 5.93 23.37 -1.92
N ARG A 163 4.63 23.11 -1.66
CA ARG A 163 4.19 22.19 -0.61
C ARG A 163 4.53 20.73 -0.94
N LEU A 164 4.49 20.33 -2.22
CA LEU A 164 4.95 19.02 -2.66
C LEU A 164 6.44 18.83 -2.37
N LYS A 165 7.27 19.86 -2.59
CA LYS A 165 8.69 19.85 -2.23
C LYS A 165 8.91 19.78 -0.70
N GLU A 166 8.00 20.35 0.11
CA GLU A 166 8.03 20.18 1.57
C GLU A 166 7.75 18.71 1.95
N VAL A 167 6.74 18.08 1.35
CA VAL A 167 6.45 16.65 1.56
C VAL A 167 7.64 15.79 1.16
N GLN A 168 8.27 16.06 0.01
CA GLN A 168 9.49 15.37 -0.40
C GLN A 168 10.58 15.46 0.67
N LYS A 169 10.86 16.66 1.20
CA LYS A 169 11.85 16.85 2.26
C LYS A 169 11.53 16.06 3.53
N ILE A 170 10.26 15.95 3.90
CA ILE A 170 9.82 15.12 5.02
C ILE A 170 10.12 13.65 4.74
N MET A 171 9.73 13.14 3.56
CA MET A 171 9.87 11.72 3.21
C MET A 171 11.32 11.30 2.97
N LEU A 172 12.21 12.20 2.58
CA LEU A 172 13.66 11.96 2.46
C LEU A 172 14.32 11.53 3.79
N ASN A 173 13.70 11.78 4.95
CA ASN A 173 14.15 11.26 6.24
C ASN A 173 13.80 9.77 6.46
N VAL A 174 12.97 9.20 5.61
CA VAL A 174 12.54 7.79 5.68
C VAL A 174 13.25 6.94 4.63
N GLY A 175 13.46 7.48 3.44
CA GLY A 175 14.07 6.83 2.28
C GLY A 175 14.24 7.80 1.12
N LYS A 176 14.61 7.31 -0.06
CA LYS A 176 14.62 8.12 -1.28
C LYS A 176 13.21 8.60 -1.60
N CYS A 177 13.08 9.82 -2.12
CA CYS A 177 11.78 10.37 -2.47
C CYS A 177 11.89 11.23 -3.74
N ASP A 178 11.20 10.82 -4.79
CA ASP A 178 11.14 11.51 -6.07
C ASP A 178 9.83 12.30 -6.19
N LEU A 179 9.88 13.39 -6.96
CA LEU A 179 8.68 14.14 -7.36
C LEU A 179 8.15 13.56 -8.67
N THR A 180 6.84 13.43 -8.79
CA THR A 180 6.20 13.03 -10.04
C THR A 180 5.06 13.99 -10.41
N ASP A 181 4.93 14.29 -11.69
CA ASP A 181 3.77 14.97 -12.30
C ASP A 181 2.69 13.98 -12.76
N ASN A 182 2.98 12.67 -12.66
CA ASN A 182 2.10 11.58 -13.06
C ASN A 182 1.76 10.64 -11.88
N ILE A 183 1.26 11.20 -10.78
CA ILE A 183 0.99 10.40 -9.57
C ILE A 183 -0.03 9.29 -9.82
N TYR A 184 -1.01 9.51 -10.68
CA TYR A 184 -2.02 8.51 -11.03
C TYR A 184 -1.42 7.31 -11.77
N GLY A 185 -0.54 7.55 -12.75
CA GLY A 185 0.17 6.49 -13.44
C GLY A 185 1.11 5.71 -12.52
N ALA A 186 1.89 6.41 -11.70
CA ALA A 186 2.79 5.80 -10.73
C ALA A 186 2.05 4.90 -9.72
N LYS A 187 0.90 5.37 -9.18
CA LYS A 187 0.07 4.56 -8.28
C LYS A 187 -0.57 3.37 -9.00
N TRP A 188 -1.01 3.55 -10.25
CA TRP A 188 -1.57 2.43 -11.01
C TRP A 188 -0.51 1.38 -11.31
N THR A 189 0.71 1.78 -11.65
CA THR A 189 1.83 0.85 -11.84
C THR A 189 2.09 0.04 -10.56
N LYS A 190 2.11 0.69 -9.40
CA LYS A 190 2.24 -0.02 -8.11
C LYS A 190 1.06 -0.96 -7.84
N LEU A 191 -0.17 -0.55 -8.24
CA LEU A 191 -1.36 -1.40 -8.13
C LEU A 191 -1.23 -2.65 -9.00
N ILE A 192 -0.72 -2.54 -10.23
CA ILE A 192 -0.43 -3.70 -11.11
C ILE A 192 0.45 -4.70 -10.37
N ALA A 193 1.60 -4.25 -9.87
CA ALA A 193 2.55 -5.12 -9.15
C ALA A 193 1.90 -5.78 -7.92
N ASN A 194 1.14 -5.02 -7.14
CA ASN A 194 0.44 -5.54 -5.97
C ASN A 194 -0.64 -6.55 -6.36
N SER A 195 -1.42 -6.28 -7.41
CA SER A 195 -2.49 -7.18 -7.88
C SER A 195 -1.97 -8.55 -8.26
N MET A 196 -0.79 -8.61 -8.90
CA MET A 196 -0.14 -9.85 -9.33
C MET A 196 0.30 -10.76 -8.18
N THR A 197 0.50 -10.22 -6.99
CA THR A 197 0.89 -11.01 -5.80
C THR A 197 -0.30 -11.35 -4.89
N CYS A 198 -1.44 -10.68 -5.05
CA CYS A 198 -2.64 -10.96 -4.27
C CYS A 198 -3.16 -12.41 -4.36
N PRO A 199 -3.02 -13.15 -5.48
CA PRO A 199 -3.37 -14.57 -5.55
C PRO A 199 -2.73 -15.42 -4.46
N PHE A 200 -1.54 -15.07 -3.96
CA PHE A 200 -0.81 -15.82 -2.94
C PHE A 200 -1.41 -15.71 -1.54
N SER A 201 -2.34 -14.78 -1.33
CA SER A 201 -2.83 -14.40 0.00
C SER A 201 -3.59 -15.49 0.75
N SER A 202 -4.23 -16.41 0.01
CA SER A 202 -5.02 -17.52 0.57
C SER A 202 -4.22 -18.81 0.76
N LEU A 203 -2.94 -18.83 0.33
CA LEU A 203 -2.15 -20.06 0.24
C LEU A 203 -1.31 -20.36 1.49
N ASN A 204 -1.21 -19.42 2.44
CA ASN A 204 -0.33 -19.53 3.60
C ASN A 204 1.17 -19.78 3.27
N LEU A 205 1.59 -19.37 2.09
CA LEU A 205 2.94 -19.53 1.58
C LEU A 205 3.68 -18.19 1.50
N LYS A 206 5.01 -18.25 1.46
CA LYS A 206 5.82 -17.10 1.03
C LYS A 206 5.63 -16.87 -0.47
N ASN A 207 5.88 -15.65 -0.95
CA ASN A 207 5.65 -15.30 -2.35
C ASN A 207 6.36 -16.26 -3.33
N TRP A 208 7.60 -16.65 -3.02
CA TRP A 208 8.40 -17.50 -3.90
C TRP A 208 8.12 -18.99 -3.79
N GLU A 209 7.46 -19.40 -2.73
CA GLU A 209 6.87 -20.75 -2.62
C GLU A 209 5.58 -20.80 -3.44
N ALA A 210 4.74 -19.77 -3.28
CA ALA A 210 3.46 -19.67 -3.98
C ALA A 210 3.64 -19.61 -5.51
N VAL A 211 4.54 -18.75 -6.01
CA VAL A 211 4.74 -18.58 -7.47
C VAL A 211 5.27 -19.83 -8.18
N LYS A 212 5.89 -20.76 -7.43
CA LYS A 212 6.39 -22.04 -7.96
C LYS A 212 5.33 -23.12 -8.06
N LEU A 213 4.14 -22.89 -7.49
CA LEU A 213 3.04 -23.84 -7.67
C LEU A 213 2.65 -23.90 -9.16
N PRO A 214 2.30 -25.09 -9.68
CA PRO A 214 1.94 -25.25 -11.08
C PRO A 214 0.86 -24.26 -11.53
N GLY A 215 1.13 -23.50 -12.60
CA GLY A 215 0.22 -22.51 -13.18
C GLY A 215 0.09 -21.18 -12.43
N MET A 216 0.66 -21.03 -11.22
CA MET A 216 0.50 -19.81 -10.43
C MET A 216 1.25 -18.61 -11.04
N PHE A 217 2.41 -18.83 -11.65
CA PHE A 217 3.13 -17.77 -12.37
C PHE A 217 2.27 -17.19 -13.50
N ASP A 218 1.72 -18.06 -14.35
CA ASP A 218 0.90 -17.67 -15.49
C ASP A 218 -0.41 -17.00 -15.03
N PHE A 219 -1.00 -17.52 -13.94
CA PHE A 219 -2.17 -16.89 -13.33
C PHE A 219 -1.85 -15.44 -12.89
N SER A 220 -0.74 -15.23 -12.21
CA SER A 220 -0.30 -13.90 -11.76
C SER A 220 -0.02 -12.96 -12.94
N VAL A 221 0.57 -13.48 -14.02
CA VAL A 221 0.77 -12.73 -15.27
C VAL A 221 -0.58 -12.37 -15.90
N GLY A 222 -1.57 -13.27 -15.88
CA GLY A 222 -2.95 -12.99 -16.33
C GLY A 222 -3.59 -11.84 -15.56
N VAL A 223 -3.47 -11.85 -14.23
CA VAL A 223 -3.90 -10.71 -13.37
C VAL A 223 -3.24 -9.41 -13.80
N GLY A 224 -1.92 -9.44 -14.04
CA GLY A 224 -1.16 -8.27 -14.48
C GLY A 224 -1.60 -7.75 -15.84
N ARG A 225 -1.79 -8.63 -16.83
CA ARG A 225 -2.26 -8.27 -18.19
C ARG A 225 -3.59 -7.51 -18.14
N GLU A 226 -4.56 -8.00 -17.38
CA GLU A 226 -5.83 -7.30 -17.17
C GLU A 226 -5.62 -5.93 -16.55
N SER A 227 -4.79 -5.84 -15.49
CA SER A 227 -4.49 -4.59 -14.79
C SER A 227 -3.80 -3.57 -15.70
N PHE A 228 -2.86 -4.00 -16.56
CA PHE A 228 -2.25 -3.16 -17.60
C PHE A 228 -3.29 -2.66 -18.60
N LYS A 229 -4.14 -3.58 -19.12
CA LYS A 229 -5.18 -3.24 -20.09
C LYS A 229 -6.15 -2.20 -19.58
N VAL A 230 -6.63 -2.38 -18.34
CA VAL A 230 -7.53 -1.42 -17.68
C VAL A 230 -6.84 -0.08 -17.45
N GLY A 231 -5.59 -0.07 -16.95
CA GLY A 231 -4.85 1.17 -16.72
C GLY A 231 -4.61 1.98 -18.00
N LYS A 232 -4.24 1.32 -19.10
CA LYS A 232 -4.10 1.97 -20.41
C LYS A 232 -5.44 2.54 -20.90
N ALA A 233 -6.53 1.81 -20.74
CA ALA A 233 -7.86 2.26 -21.15
C ALA A 233 -8.40 3.43 -20.31
N LEU A 234 -7.94 3.57 -19.05
CA LEU A 234 -8.17 4.74 -18.20
C LEU A 234 -7.34 5.97 -18.60
N GLY A 235 -6.41 5.81 -19.55
CA GLY A 235 -5.52 6.88 -20.00
C GLY A 235 -4.31 7.10 -19.08
N TYR A 236 -4.02 6.17 -18.15
CA TYR A 236 -2.87 6.31 -17.28
C TYR A 236 -1.57 6.00 -18.02
N MET A 237 -0.60 6.87 -17.90
CA MET A 237 0.76 6.61 -18.33
C MET A 237 1.43 5.70 -17.28
N ILE A 238 1.62 4.43 -17.67
CA ILE A 238 2.22 3.43 -16.78
C ILE A 238 3.71 3.74 -16.63
N GLU A 239 4.14 3.98 -15.42
CA GLU A 239 5.54 4.23 -15.10
C GLU A 239 6.32 2.94 -14.84
N PRO A 240 7.61 2.89 -15.15
CA PRO A 240 8.43 1.72 -14.86
C PRO A 240 8.64 1.55 -13.34
N LEU A 241 8.66 0.29 -12.90
CA LEU A 241 8.94 -0.12 -11.52
C LEU A 241 10.09 -1.13 -11.48
N PHE A 242 10.67 -1.32 -10.30
CA PHE A 242 11.72 -2.32 -10.06
C PHE A 242 12.95 -2.14 -10.94
N GLY A 243 13.29 -0.88 -11.32
CA GLY A 243 14.43 -0.59 -12.18
C GLY A 243 14.24 -0.96 -13.65
N LEU A 244 13.01 -1.23 -14.08
CA LEU A 244 12.62 -1.26 -15.50
C LEU A 244 12.61 0.16 -16.04
N THR A 245 12.74 0.32 -17.35
CA THR A 245 12.64 1.58 -18.05
C THR A 245 11.33 1.68 -18.83
N ASN A 246 10.97 2.89 -19.28
CA ASN A 246 9.82 3.07 -20.21
C ASN A 246 10.02 2.30 -21.50
N GLU A 247 11.26 2.16 -21.97
CA GLU A 247 11.61 1.37 -23.16
C GLU A 247 11.37 -0.12 -22.91
N ASP A 248 11.76 -0.65 -21.74
CA ASP A 248 11.49 -2.05 -21.37
C ASP A 248 10.00 -2.36 -21.38
N ILE A 249 9.18 -1.51 -20.76
CA ILE A 249 7.72 -1.68 -20.71
C ILE A 249 7.09 -1.50 -22.10
N GLY A 250 7.56 -0.51 -22.89
CA GLY A 250 7.09 -0.25 -24.24
C GLY A 250 7.40 -1.40 -25.19
N ASN A 251 8.64 -1.89 -25.18
CA ASN A 251 9.10 -2.99 -26.03
C ASN A 251 8.44 -4.33 -25.64
N ALA A 252 8.15 -4.55 -24.36
CA ALA A 252 7.47 -5.76 -23.91
C ALA A 252 6.00 -5.82 -24.36
N GLY A 253 5.34 -4.69 -24.61
CA GLY A 253 3.97 -4.66 -25.11
C GLY A 253 2.99 -5.46 -24.24
N GLU A 254 2.42 -6.55 -24.77
CA GLU A 254 1.53 -7.46 -24.04
C GLU A 254 2.26 -8.31 -22.99
N ASP A 255 3.57 -8.47 -23.13
CA ASP A 255 4.42 -9.23 -22.22
C ASP A 255 4.94 -8.38 -21.05
N ALA A 256 4.55 -7.12 -20.95
CA ALA A 256 4.96 -6.22 -19.86
C ALA A 256 4.65 -6.79 -18.46
N ALA A 257 3.50 -7.46 -18.31
CA ALA A 257 3.13 -8.12 -17.06
C ALA A 257 4.10 -9.25 -16.70
N GLU A 258 4.49 -10.07 -17.68
CA GLU A 258 5.45 -11.14 -17.48
C GLU A 258 6.84 -10.62 -17.12
N LEU A 259 7.27 -9.53 -17.77
CA LEU A 259 8.53 -8.86 -17.47
C LEU A 259 8.55 -8.34 -16.01
N VAL A 260 7.47 -7.66 -15.60
CA VAL A 260 7.30 -7.19 -14.21
C VAL A 260 7.34 -8.36 -13.24
N MET A 261 6.62 -9.45 -13.51
CA MET A 261 6.60 -10.62 -12.62
C MET A 261 7.96 -11.26 -12.47
N LYS A 262 8.70 -11.46 -13.57
CA LYS A 262 10.07 -11.99 -13.56
C LYS A 262 11.01 -11.10 -12.73
N LYS A 263 10.86 -9.78 -12.85
CA LYS A 263 11.66 -8.81 -12.10
C LYS A 263 11.35 -8.86 -10.61
N MET A 264 10.06 -8.94 -10.25
CA MET A 264 9.64 -9.09 -8.85
C MET A 264 10.19 -10.38 -8.24
N VAL A 265 10.12 -11.50 -8.95
CA VAL A 265 10.69 -12.79 -8.50
C VAL A 265 12.18 -12.67 -8.22
N LYS A 266 12.91 -11.90 -9.02
CA LYS A 266 14.37 -11.71 -8.87
C LYS A 266 14.72 -10.80 -7.69
N ASP A 267 14.01 -9.69 -7.52
CA ASP A 267 14.43 -8.58 -6.66
C ASP A 267 13.81 -8.60 -5.26
N VAL A 268 12.67 -9.24 -5.06
CA VAL A 268 12.02 -9.35 -3.74
C VAL A 268 12.59 -10.55 -2.97
N GLY A 269 12.94 -10.33 -1.71
CA GLY A 269 13.62 -11.34 -0.89
C GLY A 269 12.81 -12.64 -0.68
N PRO A 270 13.51 -13.78 -0.40
CA PRO A 270 12.92 -15.12 -0.38
C PRO A 270 11.90 -15.35 0.74
N ASN A 271 11.90 -14.51 1.74
CA ASN A 271 11.00 -14.64 2.91
C ASN A 271 9.78 -13.70 2.83
N ALA A 272 9.65 -12.91 1.77
CA ALA A 272 8.56 -11.95 1.64
C ALA A 272 7.19 -12.65 1.56
N ARG A 273 6.21 -12.06 2.25
CA ARG A 273 4.79 -12.34 2.10
C ARG A 273 4.08 -11.11 1.56
N THR A 274 3.11 -11.31 0.69
CA THR A 274 2.25 -10.20 0.24
C THR A 274 1.53 -9.55 1.42
N HIS A 275 1.27 -8.25 1.31
CA HIS A 275 0.51 -7.50 2.34
C HIS A 275 -0.84 -8.14 2.66
N ALA A 276 -1.52 -8.71 1.65
CA ALA A 276 -2.79 -9.40 1.83
C ALA A 276 -2.64 -10.71 2.61
N ALA A 277 -1.55 -11.49 2.38
CA ALA A 277 -1.27 -12.69 3.17
C ALA A 277 -1.00 -12.36 4.65
N GLN A 278 -0.26 -11.26 4.91
CA GLN A 278 -0.05 -10.80 6.28
C GLN A 278 -1.36 -10.45 6.99
N ASP A 279 -2.31 -9.82 6.30
CA ASP A 279 -3.63 -9.50 6.86
C ASP A 279 -4.41 -10.78 7.16
N HIS A 280 -4.47 -11.72 6.22
CA HIS A 280 -5.17 -13.00 6.41
C HIS A 280 -4.58 -13.82 7.57
N ILE A 281 -3.26 -13.92 7.68
CA ILE A 281 -2.58 -14.62 8.80
C ILE A 281 -2.95 -13.99 10.15
N LYS A 282 -3.19 -12.68 10.20
CA LYS A 282 -3.65 -11.95 11.40
C LYS A 282 -5.16 -12.05 11.64
N GLY A 283 -5.90 -12.78 10.80
CA GLY A 283 -7.36 -12.81 10.83
C GLY A 283 -8.01 -11.46 10.48
N ARG A 284 -7.31 -10.62 9.72
CA ARG A 284 -7.81 -9.29 9.30
C ARG A 284 -8.29 -9.34 7.86
N ARG A 285 -9.26 -8.47 7.53
CA ARG A 285 -9.63 -8.18 6.14
C ARG A 285 -8.43 -7.64 5.38
N SER A 286 -8.20 -8.13 4.17
CA SER A 286 -7.17 -7.61 3.28
C SER A 286 -7.69 -6.49 2.37
N GLU A 287 -6.79 -5.84 1.65
CA GLU A 287 -7.10 -4.74 0.73
C GLU A 287 -7.37 -5.22 -0.71
N ILE A 288 -7.54 -6.54 -0.95
CA ILE A 288 -7.72 -7.11 -2.29
C ILE A 288 -8.90 -6.48 -3.04
N GLU A 289 -10.02 -6.19 -2.35
CA GLU A 289 -11.16 -5.51 -2.98
C GLU A 289 -10.85 -4.10 -3.45
N PHE A 290 -9.84 -3.43 -2.87
CA PHE A 290 -9.36 -2.10 -3.26
C PHE A 290 -8.21 -2.15 -4.30
N ILE A 291 -7.62 -3.32 -4.52
CA ILE A 291 -6.55 -3.56 -5.49
C ILE A 291 -7.13 -4.29 -6.70
N ASN A 292 -7.31 -5.61 -6.63
CA ASN A 292 -7.89 -6.40 -7.71
C ASN A 292 -9.35 -6.00 -7.99
N GLY A 293 -10.15 -5.77 -6.93
CA GLY A 293 -11.51 -5.29 -7.06
C GLY A 293 -11.61 -3.90 -7.70
N ARG A 294 -10.59 -3.03 -7.57
CA ARG A 294 -10.53 -1.78 -8.32
C ARG A 294 -10.32 -2.02 -9.81
N VAL A 295 -9.42 -2.93 -10.18
CA VAL A 295 -9.23 -3.34 -11.59
C VAL A 295 -10.55 -3.85 -12.17
N SER A 296 -11.21 -4.75 -11.46
CA SER A 296 -12.50 -5.31 -11.88
C SER A 296 -13.59 -4.25 -12.02
N LYS A 297 -13.67 -3.32 -11.07
CA LYS A 297 -14.66 -2.22 -11.09
C LYS A 297 -14.47 -1.29 -12.27
N GLU A 298 -13.23 -0.87 -12.52
CA GLU A 298 -12.92 0.02 -13.65
C GLU A 298 -13.02 -0.73 -14.98
N GLY A 299 -12.59 -2.00 -15.03
CA GLY A 299 -12.79 -2.87 -16.20
C GLY A 299 -14.25 -2.95 -16.63
N ARG A 300 -15.16 -3.22 -15.69
CA ARG A 300 -16.63 -3.24 -15.98
C ARG A 300 -17.15 -1.93 -16.54
N LYS A 301 -16.69 -0.78 -16.02
CA LYS A 301 -17.08 0.54 -16.55
C LYS A 301 -16.64 0.76 -18.01
N LEU A 302 -15.52 0.15 -18.38
CA LEU A 302 -14.90 0.28 -19.70
C LEU A 302 -15.29 -0.86 -20.66
N GLY A 303 -16.13 -1.82 -20.23
CA GLY A 303 -16.45 -3.01 -21.01
C GLY A 303 -15.27 -3.97 -21.20
N ILE A 304 -14.30 -3.95 -20.28
CA ILE A 304 -13.12 -4.83 -20.28
C ILE A 304 -13.35 -5.96 -19.28
N SER A 305 -13.35 -7.20 -19.74
CA SER A 305 -13.43 -8.39 -18.87
C SER A 305 -12.14 -8.56 -18.08
N THR A 306 -12.27 -8.93 -16.78
CA THR A 306 -11.16 -9.08 -15.84
C THR A 306 -11.30 -10.34 -14.98
N PRO A 307 -11.50 -11.55 -15.59
CA PRO A 307 -11.80 -12.78 -14.85
C PRO A 307 -10.70 -13.19 -13.88
N TYR A 308 -9.42 -12.93 -14.17
CA TYR A 308 -8.32 -13.22 -13.25
C TYR A 308 -8.40 -12.38 -11.98
N ASN A 309 -8.62 -11.06 -12.11
CA ASN A 309 -8.79 -10.18 -10.95
C ASN A 309 -10.08 -10.51 -10.17
N ASP A 310 -11.17 -10.83 -10.85
CA ASP A 310 -12.43 -11.22 -10.22
C ASP A 310 -12.26 -12.52 -9.41
N ALA A 311 -11.56 -13.53 -9.94
CA ALA A 311 -11.26 -14.77 -9.22
C ALA A 311 -10.46 -14.52 -7.92
N VAL A 312 -9.48 -13.60 -7.96
CA VAL A 312 -8.73 -13.20 -6.75
C VAL A 312 -9.64 -12.53 -5.72
N VAL A 313 -10.57 -11.69 -6.14
CA VAL A 313 -11.54 -11.06 -5.24
C VAL A 313 -12.46 -12.09 -4.61
N GLU A 314 -12.95 -13.06 -5.38
CA GLU A 314 -13.84 -14.08 -4.87
C GLU A 314 -13.17 -14.99 -3.81
N ILE A 315 -11.93 -15.42 -4.07
CA ILE A 315 -11.21 -16.24 -3.06
C ILE A 315 -10.91 -15.44 -1.80
N ALA A 316 -10.59 -14.15 -1.91
CA ALA A 316 -10.39 -13.27 -0.76
C ALA A 316 -11.67 -13.15 0.09
N LYS A 317 -12.84 -13.00 -0.54
CA LYS A 317 -14.13 -12.98 0.17
C LYS A 317 -14.42 -14.31 0.88
N MET A 318 -14.06 -15.44 0.28
CA MET A 318 -14.20 -16.75 0.93
C MET A 318 -13.31 -16.85 2.16
N THR A 319 -12.07 -16.38 2.09
CA THR A 319 -11.15 -16.31 3.23
C THR A 319 -11.71 -15.39 4.33
N HIS A 320 -12.15 -14.17 3.98
CA HIS A 320 -12.69 -13.20 4.95
C HIS A 320 -13.94 -13.71 5.67
N SER A 321 -14.77 -14.49 4.98
CA SER A 321 -15.98 -15.05 5.56
C SER A 321 -15.77 -16.37 6.32
N GLY A 322 -14.51 -16.86 6.41
CA GLY A 322 -14.19 -18.14 7.04
C GLY A 322 -14.72 -19.37 6.28
N LYS A 323 -15.07 -19.22 5.01
CA LYS A 323 -15.52 -20.36 4.17
C LYS A 323 -14.36 -21.25 3.75
N ILE A 324 -13.15 -20.73 3.74
CA ILE A 324 -11.90 -21.45 3.50
C ILE A 324 -10.84 -20.99 4.49
N ASP A 325 -10.04 -21.93 4.96
CA ASP A 325 -8.81 -21.66 5.70
C ASP A 325 -7.66 -21.36 4.76
N LEU A 326 -6.54 -20.82 5.30
CA LEU A 326 -5.34 -20.55 4.53
C LEU A 326 -4.60 -21.85 4.25
N ASP A 327 -4.60 -22.32 3.01
CA ASP A 327 -4.01 -23.60 2.62
C ASP A 327 -3.49 -23.57 1.18
N PRO A 328 -2.36 -24.20 0.88
CA PRO A 328 -1.82 -24.28 -0.49
C PRO A 328 -2.80 -24.90 -1.51
N SER A 329 -3.70 -25.78 -1.10
CA SER A 329 -4.71 -26.39 -1.98
C SER A 329 -5.77 -25.41 -2.49
N ASN A 330 -5.85 -24.20 -1.91
CA ASN A 330 -6.73 -23.14 -2.40
C ASN A 330 -6.38 -22.67 -3.82
N ILE A 331 -5.22 -23.03 -4.35
CA ILE A 331 -4.90 -22.85 -5.78
C ILE A 331 -5.94 -23.53 -6.68
N ASN A 332 -6.47 -24.68 -6.29
CA ASN A 332 -7.50 -25.40 -7.06
C ASN A 332 -8.82 -24.62 -7.07
N ILE A 333 -9.17 -23.99 -5.95
CA ILE A 333 -10.37 -23.16 -5.85
C ILE A 333 -10.21 -21.91 -6.73
N LEU A 334 -9.02 -21.29 -6.69
CA LEU A 334 -8.70 -20.12 -7.49
C LEU A 334 -8.82 -20.39 -9.00
N PHE A 335 -8.25 -21.51 -9.47
CA PHE A 335 -8.31 -21.89 -10.89
C PHE A 335 -9.73 -22.26 -11.31
N LYS A 336 -10.46 -22.98 -10.47
CA LYS A 336 -11.87 -23.30 -10.72
C LYS A 336 -12.71 -22.02 -10.87
N LYS A 337 -12.50 -21.03 -9.99
CA LYS A 337 -13.16 -19.73 -10.09
C LYS A 337 -12.85 -19.00 -11.40
N LEU A 338 -11.60 -19.04 -11.82
CA LEU A 338 -11.22 -18.47 -13.11
C LEU A 338 -11.96 -19.15 -14.28
N GLU A 339 -12.00 -20.49 -14.27
CA GLU A 339 -12.72 -21.26 -15.33
C GLU A 339 -14.22 -20.91 -15.37
N GLU A 340 -14.85 -20.78 -14.21
CA GLU A 340 -16.25 -20.37 -14.09
C GLU A 340 -16.47 -18.99 -14.73
N LEU A 341 -15.64 -17.99 -14.38
CA LEU A 341 -15.72 -16.60 -14.84
C LEU A 341 -15.37 -16.39 -16.32
N ILE A 342 -14.63 -17.31 -16.94
CA ILE A 342 -14.32 -17.25 -18.39
C ILE A 342 -15.49 -17.83 -19.22
N ARG A 343 -16.30 -18.74 -18.66
CA ARG A 343 -17.44 -19.37 -19.36
C ARG A 343 -18.69 -18.49 -19.37
N ASP A 344 -18.85 -17.62 -18.38
CA ASP A 344 -19.94 -16.65 -18.27
C ASP A 344 -19.66 -15.41 -19.16
#